data_598beda58e8714d7987d4ed767bccfd3
#
_entry.id   598beda58e8714d7987d4ed767bccfd3
#
_cell.length_a   1.000
_cell.length_b   1.000
_cell.length_c   1.000
_cell.angle_alpha   90.00
_cell.angle_beta   90.00
_cell.angle_gamma   90.00
#
_symmetry.space_group_name_H-M   'P 1'
#
loop_
_entity.id
_entity.type
_entity.pdbx_description
1 polymer ?
#
loop_
_entity_poly.entity_id
_entity_poly.type
_entity_poly.pdbx_seq_one_letter_code
_entity_poly.pdbx_strand_id
1 'polypeptide(L)'
;MTTESDPRGIDTPSFAAQPAERPRAEKWIWLACGVLLVTLMVMLLVAGRASLARDARTRPLAERACALLGCSVPTWRDSSAFRMLEHDVRAEPSMPGVLRVVGGFRNEAPWPQEWPVLVLSLKDAGGEVLAQRALTPAEYLPAQHPAQLGAGQTASVRFHVREPERAAVAFDFAFQSATPVAFSDPAGRPR
;
A
#
# COMPACT_ATOMS: atom_id res chain seq x y z
N MET A 1 23.01 69.04 76.14
CA MET A 1 24.22 68.26 75.82
C MET A 1 23.75 66.84 75.80
N THR A 2 23.75 66.14 74.81
CA THR A 2 24.16 66.00 73.49
C THR A 2 23.26 64.94 72.75
N THR A 3 22.79 65.36 71.67
CA THR A 3 22.23 64.61 70.57
C THR A 3 22.97 63.29 70.36
N GLU A 4 22.26 62.20 70.11
CA GLU A 4 22.77 61.21 69.20
C GLU A 4 21.63 60.61 68.37
N SER A 5 21.60 61.00 67.13
CA SER A 5 20.76 60.48 66.08
C SER A 5 21.32 59.14 65.60
N ASP A 6 20.55 58.09 65.65
CA ASP A 6 20.85 56.87 64.88
C ASP A 6 20.14 56.91 63.50
N PRO A 7 20.89 57.06 62.43
CA PRO A 7 20.38 56.98 61.10
C PRO A 7 20.78 55.64 60.54
N ARG A 8 19.91 54.75 60.34
CA ARG A 8 19.95 53.75 59.21
C ARG A 8 18.94 52.64 59.43
N GLY A 9 17.68 52.99 59.26
CA GLY A 9 16.76 51.99 58.80
C GLY A 9 17.15 51.63 57.40
N ILE A 10 18.00 50.62 57.26
CA ILE A 10 18.20 49.98 55.95
C ILE A 10 16.94 49.15 55.71
N ASP A 11 15.98 49.71 54.97
CA ASP A 11 14.88 48.98 54.37
C ASP A 11 15.49 47.92 53.47
N THR A 12 15.75 46.77 54.02
CA THR A 12 16.02 45.60 53.18
C THR A 12 14.75 45.34 52.38
N PRO A 13 14.86 45.41 51.07
CA PRO A 13 13.70 45.05 50.21
C PRO A 13 13.39 43.58 50.55
N SER A 14 12.26 43.37 51.21
CA SER A 14 11.71 42.06 51.46
C SER A 14 11.25 41.48 50.13
N PHE A 15 12.18 40.85 49.44
CA PHE A 15 11.83 39.85 48.46
C PHE A 15 11.36 38.59 49.24
N ALA A 16 10.35 38.77 50.04
CA ALA A 16 9.56 37.65 50.52
C ALA A 16 8.99 37.01 49.25
N ALA A 17 9.65 35.94 48.82
CA ALA A 17 9.12 35.07 47.79
C ALA A 17 7.75 34.65 48.26
N GLN A 18 6.71 35.32 47.77
CA GLN A 18 5.35 34.82 47.89
C GLN A 18 5.38 33.42 47.35
N PRO A 19 4.98 32.39 48.13
CA PRO A 19 4.82 31.06 47.57
C PRO A 19 3.83 31.23 46.43
N ALA A 20 4.35 31.08 45.23
CA ALA A 20 3.52 31.11 44.02
C ALA A 20 2.48 30.03 44.25
N GLU A 21 1.25 30.45 44.55
CA GLU A 21 0.10 29.58 44.51
C GLU A 21 0.12 28.99 43.10
N ARG A 22 0.54 27.73 43.02
CA ARG A 22 0.52 27.01 41.75
C ARG A 22 -0.89 27.02 41.22
N PRO A 23 -1.19 27.83 40.23
CA PRO A 23 -2.58 28.09 39.86
C PRO A 23 -3.21 26.75 39.43
N ARG A 24 -4.47 26.55 39.78
CA ARG A 24 -5.28 25.42 39.27
C ARG A 24 -5.17 25.26 37.73
N ALA A 25 -4.73 26.30 37.05
CA ALA A 25 -4.38 26.33 35.63
C ALA A 25 -3.29 25.29 35.23
N GLU A 26 -2.36 24.91 36.14
CA GLU A 26 -1.29 23.96 35.81
C GLU A 26 -1.88 22.58 35.43
N LYS A 27 -2.88 22.11 36.17
CA LYS A 27 -3.57 20.84 35.87
C LYS A 27 -4.29 20.89 34.53
N TRP A 28 -4.90 22.01 34.19
CA TRP A 28 -5.57 22.21 32.91
C TRP A 28 -4.58 22.26 31.73
N ILE A 29 -3.41 22.84 31.93
CA ILE A 29 -2.34 22.87 30.93
C ILE A 29 -1.86 21.44 30.64
N TRP A 30 -1.60 20.64 31.67
CA TRP A 30 -1.20 19.24 31.49
C TRP A 30 -2.28 18.40 30.80
N LEU A 31 -3.54 18.63 31.15
CA LEU A 31 -4.67 17.97 30.52
C LEU A 31 -4.80 18.39 29.06
N ALA A 32 -4.68 19.68 28.76
CA ALA A 32 -4.69 20.20 27.40
C ALA A 32 -3.52 19.64 26.56
N CYS A 33 -2.30 19.61 27.12
CA CYS A 33 -1.15 18.99 26.47
C CYS A 33 -1.37 17.49 26.21
N GLY A 34 -1.96 16.77 27.17
CA GLY A 34 -2.29 15.36 27.00
C GLY A 34 -3.30 15.13 25.87
N VAL A 35 -4.38 15.91 25.84
CA VAL A 35 -5.38 15.85 24.77
C VAL A 35 -4.74 16.16 23.41
N LEU A 36 -3.89 17.19 23.34
CA LEU A 36 -3.22 17.59 22.11
C LEU A 36 -2.27 16.49 21.61
N LEU A 37 -1.55 15.84 22.52
CA LEU A 37 -0.64 14.72 22.20
C LEU A 37 -1.41 13.51 21.67
N VAL A 38 -2.53 13.16 22.32
CA VAL A 38 -3.40 12.07 21.86
C VAL A 38 -3.98 12.40 20.47
N THR A 39 -4.46 13.62 20.27
CA THR A 39 -4.98 14.05 18.97
C THR A 39 -3.92 14.00 17.88
N LEU A 40 -2.70 14.47 18.18
CA LEU A 40 -1.58 14.39 17.26
C LEU A 40 -1.25 12.93 16.92
N MET A 41 -1.23 12.04 17.92
CA MET A 41 -0.92 10.63 17.70
C MET A 41 -1.99 9.95 16.84
N VAL A 42 -3.27 10.26 17.06
CA VAL A 42 -4.38 9.79 16.21
C VAL A 42 -4.23 10.33 14.78
N MET A 43 -3.93 11.61 14.62
CA MET A 43 -3.68 12.21 13.30
C MET A 43 -2.52 11.54 12.56
N LEU A 44 -1.42 11.27 13.24
CA LEU A 44 -0.26 10.57 12.67
C LEU A 44 -0.59 9.12 12.28
N LEU A 45 -1.36 8.41 13.10
CA LEU A 45 -1.83 7.06 12.78
C LEU A 45 -2.74 7.06 11.54
N VAL A 46 -3.69 7.99 11.47
CA VAL A 46 -4.60 8.11 10.32
C VAL A 46 -3.85 8.55 9.05
N ALA A 47 -2.92 9.48 9.16
CA ALA A 47 -2.09 9.92 8.03
C ALA A 47 -1.14 8.81 7.57
N GLY A 48 -0.53 8.07 8.49
CA GLY A 48 0.40 6.97 8.22
C GLY A 48 -0.27 5.64 7.87
N ARG A 49 -1.62 5.55 7.88
CA ARG A 49 -2.35 4.29 7.67
C ARG A 49 -1.95 3.54 6.40
N ALA A 50 -1.65 4.26 5.32
CA ALA A 50 -1.27 3.66 4.05
C ALA A 50 0.12 3.01 4.08
N SER A 51 1.08 3.59 4.83
CA SER A 51 2.40 2.99 5.02
C SER A 51 2.35 1.80 5.98
N LEU A 52 1.61 1.94 7.08
CA LEU A 52 1.38 0.86 8.05
C LEU A 52 0.64 -0.33 7.43
N ALA A 53 -0.26 -0.07 6.49
CA ALA A 53 -1.01 -1.12 5.79
C ALA A 53 -0.19 -1.88 4.74
N ARG A 54 0.96 -1.36 4.31
CA ARG A 54 1.86 -2.01 3.34
C ARG A 54 2.78 -3.05 3.97
N ASP A 55 2.99 -3.01 5.27
CA ASP A 55 3.81 -3.98 5.98
C ASP A 55 2.91 -5.02 6.66
N ALA A 56 3.17 -6.29 6.36
CA ALA A 56 2.44 -7.43 6.92
C ALA A 56 2.43 -7.46 8.45
N ARG A 57 3.47 -6.93 9.09
CA ARG A 57 3.59 -6.93 10.56
C ARG A 57 2.74 -5.85 11.22
N THR A 58 2.63 -4.68 10.58
CA THR A 58 1.92 -3.53 11.14
C THR A 58 0.47 -3.45 10.71
N ARG A 59 0.09 -4.15 9.64
CA ARG A 59 -1.28 -4.16 9.10
C ARG A 59 -2.35 -4.54 10.14
N PRO A 60 -2.20 -5.57 10.99
CA PRO A 60 -3.22 -5.90 11.99
C PRO A 60 -3.47 -4.76 12.99
N LEU A 61 -2.43 -3.98 13.29
CA LEU A 61 -2.56 -2.78 14.15
C LEU A 61 -3.34 -1.68 13.44
N ALA A 62 -3.05 -1.46 12.15
CA ALA A 62 -3.77 -0.49 11.34
C ALA A 62 -5.25 -0.88 11.18
N GLU A 63 -5.56 -2.15 11.00
CA GLU A 63 -6.94 -2.66 10.92
C GLU A 63 -7.71 -2.44 12.22
N ARG A 64 -7.10 -2.76 13.37
CA ARG A 64 -7.72 -2.51 14.69
C ARG A 64 -7.92 -1.03 14.97
N ALA A 65 -6.91 -0.21 14.67
CA ALA A 65 -7.01 1.24 14.85
C ALA A 65 -8.10 1.85 13.96
N CYS A 66 -8.17 1.44 12.68
CA CYS A 66 -9.20 1.90 11.77
C CYS A 66 -10.60 1.40 12.14
N ALA A 67 -10.74 0.19 12.68
CA ALA A 67 -12.01 -0.32 13.18
C ALA A 67 -12.57 0.53 14.34
N LEU A 68 -11.70 1.03 15.22
CA LEU A 68 -12.08 1.91 16.33
C LEU A 68 -12.39 3.34 15.88
N LEU A 69 -11.64 3.85 14.88
CA LEU A 69 -11.73 5.23 14.41
C LEU A 69 -12.70 5.42 13.23
N GLY A 70 -13.32 4.33 12.74
CA GLY A 70 -14.23 4.36 11.58
C GLY A 70 -13.52 4.66 10.26
N CYS A 71 -12.20 4.41 10.13
CA CYS A 71 -11.47 4.59 8.89
C CYS A 71 -11.34 3.28 8.11
N SER A 72 -11.08 3.37 6.80
CA SER A 72 -10.81 2.21 5.96
C SER A 72 -9.31 2.00 5.76
N VAL A 73 -8.87 0.74 5.83
CA VAL A 73 -7.50 0.36 5.50
C VAL A 73 -7.40 0.14 3.99
N PRO A 74 -6.36 0.67 3.32
CA PRO A 74 -6.14 0.41 1.90
C PRO A 74 -6.02 -1.09 1.60
N THR A 75 -6.48 -1.49 0.41
CA THR A 75 -6.35 -2.87 -0.06
C THR A 75 -4.90 -3.30 -0.12
N TRP A 76 -4.66 -4.56 0.21
CA TRP A 76 -3.32 -5.15 0.09
C TRP A 76 -2.93 -5.24 -1.38
N ARG A 77 -1.68 -4.90 -1.70
CA ARG A 77 -1.15 -4.94 -3.06
C ARG A 77 0.28 -5.47 -3.03
N ASP A 78 0.39 -6.74 -3.28
CA ASP A 78 1.69 -7.42 -3.39
C ASP A 78 1.66 -8.34 -4.60
N SER A 79 2.15 -7.85 -5.73
CA SER A 79 2.20 -8.63 -6.97
C SER A 79 3.13 -9.84 -6.88
N SER A 80 4.10 -9.84 -5.96
CA SER A 80 5.02 -10.96 -5.75
C SER A 80 4.37 -12.15 -5.04
N ALA A 81 3.24 -11.91 -4.36
CA ALA A 81 2.47 -12.94 -3.69
C ALA A 81 1.48 -13.69 -4.61
N PHE A 82 1.41 -13.34 -5.88
CA PHE A 82 0.69 -14.14 -6.87
C PHE A 82 1.60 -15.20 -7.46
N ARG A 83 1.12 -16.43 -7.47
CA ARG A 83 1.87 -17.56 -8.00
C ARG A 83 1.10 -18.24 -9.10
N MET A 84 1.71 -18.39 -10.28
CA MET A 84 1.20 -19.22 -11.35
C MET A 84 1.32 -20.69 -10.93
N LEU A 85 0.22 -21.43 -10.99
CA LEU A 85 0.16 -22.86 -10.63
C LEU A 85 0.41 -23.72 -11.85
N GLU A 86 -0.39 -23.50 -12.88
CA GLU A 86 -0.33 -24.21 -14.14
C GLU A 86 -0.69 -23.27 -15.28
N HIS A 87 -0.17 -23.53 -16.45
CA HIS A 87 -0.55 -22.85 -17.69
C HIS A 87 -0.40 -23.77 -18.86
N ASP A 88 -1.27 -23.59 -19.83
CA ASP A 88 -1.27 -24.31 -21.10
C ASP A 88 -1.46 -23.32 -22.23
N VAL A 89 -0.57 -23.38 -23.21
CA VAL A 89 -0.58 -22.49 -24.37
C VAL A 89 -0.63 -23.33 -25.62
N ARG A 90 -1.72 -23.22 -26.39
CA ARG A 90 -1.93 -23.99 -27.60
C ARG A 90 -2.43 -23.12 -28.72
N ALA A 91 -2.11 -23.50 -29.97
CA ALA A 91 -2.73 -22.89 -31.13
C ALA A 91 -4.25 -23.07 -31.07
N GLU A 92 -5.00 -22.02 -31.40
CA GLU A 92 -6.45 -22.07 -31.47
C GLU A 92 -6.89 -22.66 -32.82
N PRO A 93 -7.50 -23.87 -32.85
CA PRO A 93 -7.81 -24.52 -34.12
C PRO A 93 -8.75 -23.72 -35.02
N SER A 94 -9.62 -22.90 -34.41
CA SER A 94 -10.61 -22.10 -35.13
C SER A 94 -10.08 -20.76 -35.66
N MET A 95 -8.86 -20.34 -35.20
CA MET A 95 -8.29 -19.03 -35.52
C MET A 95 -6.77 -19.18 -35.81
N PRO A 96 -6.36 -19.37 -37.09
CA PRO A 96 -4.96 -19.45 -37.43
C PRO A 96 -4.16 -18.23 -36.98
N GLY A 97 -2.96 -18.44 -36.40
CA GLY A 97 -2.09 -17.38 -35.88
C GLY A 97 -2.55 -16.80 -34.56
N VAL A 98 -3.44 -17.53 -33.83
CA VAL A 98 -3.88 -17.18 -32.49
C VAL A 98 -3.53 -18.31 -31.52
N LEU A 99 -2.97 -17.96 -30.38
CA LEU A 99 -2.69 -18.87 -29.27
C LEU A 99 -3.79 -18.70 -28.22
N ARG A 100 -4.34 -19.82 -27.78
CA ARG A 100 -5.22 -19.89 -26.61
C ARG A 100 -4.38 -20.20 -25.39
N VAL A 101 -4.49 -19.32 -24.40
CA VAL A 101 -3.82 -19.45 -23.11
C VAL A 101 -4.87 -19.79 -22.05
N VAL A 102 -4.64 -20.86 -21.32
CA VAL A 102 -5.43 -21.26 -20.17
C VAL A 102 -4.47 -21.47 -19.01
N GLY A 103 -4.82 -20.97 -17.83
CA GLY A 103 -3.97 -21.14 -16.67
C GLY A 103 -4.70 -20.88 -15.37
N GLY A 104 -3.99 -21.10 -14.28
CA GLY A 104 -4.47 -20.82 -12.95
C GLY A 104 -3.39 -20.15 -12.11
N PHE A 105 -3.77 -19.18 -11.32
CA PHE A 105 -2.86 -18.56 -10.35
C PHE A 105 -3.52 -18.45 -8.98
N ARG A 106 -2.69 -18.34 -7.95
CA ARG A 106 -3.12 -18.29 -6.56
C ARG A 106 -2.61 -17.01 -5.90
N ASN A 107 -3.44 -16.45 -5.02
CA ASN A 107 -3.02 -15.40 -4.10
C ASN A 107 -2.41 -16.06 -2.85
N GLU A 108 -1.10 -16.00 -2.69
CA GLU A 108 -0.39 -16.53 -1.51
C GLU A 108 -0.26 -15.50 -0.39
N ALA A 109 -0.72 -14.25 -0.61
CA ALA A 109 -0.78 -13.28 0.47
C ALA A 109 -1.79 -13.67 1.55
N PRO A 110 -1.58 -13.28 2.81
CA PRO A 110 -2.50 -13.54 3.91
C PRO A 110 -3.77 -12.67 3.88
N TRP A 111 -3.88 -11.74 2.92
CA TRP A 111 -5.03 -10.84 2.75
C TRP A 111 -5.59 -10.88 1.34
N PRO A 112 -6.88 -10.53 1.19
CA PRO A 112 -7.46 -10.31 -0.13
C PRO A 112 -6.71 -9.19 -0.86
N GLN A 113 -6.47 -9.38 -2.16
CA GLN A 113 -5.80 -8.43 -3.03
C GLN A 113 -6.66 -8.06 -4.23
N GLU A 114 -6.42 -6.87 -4.78
CA GLU A 114 -6.93 -6.51 -6.09
C GLU A 114 -6.35 -7.44 -7.16
N TRP A 115 -7.11 -7.63 -8.23
CA TRP A 115 -6.68 -8.46 -9.35
C TRP A 115 -5.43 -7.86 -10.01
N PRO A 116 -4.38 -8.65 -10.25
CA PRO A 116 -3.15 -8.15 -10.85
C PRO A 116 -3.29 -7.91 -12.35
N VAL A 117 -2.39 -7.13 -12.90
CA VAL A 117 -2.12 -7.13 -14.34
C VAL A 117 -1.23 -8.34 -14.65
N LEU A 118 -1.68 -9.19 -15.56
CA LEU A 118 -0.94 -10.36 -16.00
C LEU A 118 -0.08 -10.00 -17.21
N VAL A 119 1.22 -10.13 -17.08
CA VAL A 119 2.18 -9.89 -18.17
C VAL A 119 2.63 -11.22 -18.73
N LEU A 120 2.29 -11.45 -19.99
CA LEU A 120 2.75 -12.59 -20.78
C LEU A 120 3.92 -12.16 -21.64
N SER A 121 5.04 -12.86 -21.53
CA SER A 121 6.21 -12.71 -22.38
C SER A 121 6.41 -13.96 -23.22
N LEU A 122 6.52 -13.78 -24.52
CA LEU A 122 6.77 -14.82 -25.51
C LEU A 122 8.27 -14.79 -25.85
N LYS A 123 8.95 -15.92 -25.69
CA LYS A 123 10.41 -16.00 -25.89
C LYS A 123 10.76 -17.04 -26.98
N ASP A 124 11.86 -16.80 -27.67
CA ASP A 124 12.43 -17.76 -28.58
C ASP A 124 13.29 -18.82 -27.87
N ALA A 125 13.89 -19.72 -28.62
CA ALA A 125 14.78 -20.77 -28.13
C ALA A 125 16.05 -20.22 -27.47
N GLY A 126 16.45 -19.00 -27.78
CA GLY A 126 17.57 -18.29 -27.16
C GLY A 126 17.21 -17.54 -25.88
N GLY A 127 15.92 -17.49 -25.52
CA GLY A 127 15.40 -16.74 -24.37
C GLY A 127 15.16 -15.26 -24.69
N GLU A 128 15.30 -14.81 -25.93
CA GLU A 128 14.99 -13.46 -26.36
C GLU A 128 13.46 -13.24 -26.34
N VAL A 129 13.02 -12.09 -25.84
CA VAL A 129 11.61 -11.73 -25.79
C VAL A 129 11.16 -11.28 -27.19
N LEU A 130 10.33 -12.08 -27.83
CA LEU A 130 9.76 -11.80 -29.15
C LEU A 130 8.57 -10.85 -29.06
N ALA A 131 7.74 -11.05 -28.05
CA ALA A 131 6.56 -10.23 -27.78
C ALA A 131 6.22 -10.23 -26.30
N GLN A 132 5.64 -9.13 -25.84
CA GLN A 132 5.15 -9.00 -24.47
C GLN A 132 3.78 -8.34 -24.50
N ARG A 133 2.85 -8.86 -23.69
CA ARG A 133 1.52 -8.29 -23.57
C ARG A 133 1.12 -8.21 -22.10
N ALA A 134 0.70 -7.04 -21.67
CA ALA A 134 0.04 -6.83 -20.40
C ALA A 134 -1.47 -6.99 -20.58
N LEU A 135 -2.08 -7.80 -19.75
CA LEU A 135 -3.50 -8.11 -19.76
C LEU A 135 -4.13 -7.55 -18.47
N THR A 136 -5.11 -6.72 -18.64
CA THR A 136 -5.90 -6.21 -17.52
C THR A 136 -6.86 -7.28 -16.99
N PRO A 137 -7.35 -7.17 -15.74
CA PRO A 137 -8.33 -8.12 -15.21
C PRO A 137 -9.56 -8.31 -16.09
N ALA A 138 -10.03 -7.27 -16.76
CA ALA A 138 -11.17 -7.33 -17.67
C ALA A 138 -10.92 -8.19 -18.93
N GLU A 139 -9.66 -8.43 -19.32
CA GLU A 139 -9.31 -9.21 -20.50
C GLU A 139 -9.16 -10.71 -20.20
N TYR A 140 -8.87 -11.10 -18.97
CA TYR A 140 -8.64 -12.51 -18.63
C TYR A 140 -9.66 -13.09 -17.64
N LEU A 141 -10.48 -12.25 -16.99
CA LEU A 141 -11.53 -12.69 -16.07
C LEU A 141 -12.91 -12.74 -16.75
N PRO A 142 -13.82 -13.57 -16.25
CA PRO A 142 -15.21 -13.52 -16.66
C PRO A 142 -15.85 -12.17 -16.25
N ALA A 143 -16.92 -11.77 -16.95
CA ALA A 143 -17.60 -10.49 -16.68
C ALA A 143 -18.09 -10.34 -15.23
N GLN A 144 -18.40 -11.44 -14.57
CA GLN A 144 -18.80 -11.48 -13.16
C GLN A 144 -17.67 -12.11 -12.33
N HIS A 145 -16.94 -11.29 -11.64
CA HIS A 145 -15.91 -11.72 -10.70
C HIS A 145 -15.94 -10.85 -9.43
N PRO A 146 -15.50 -11.36 -8.27
CA PRO A 146 -15.40 -10.55 -7.06
C PRO A 146 -14.39 -9.42 -7.25
N ALA A 147 -14.56 -8.31 -6.52
CA ALA A 147 -13.65 -7.16 -6.61
C ALA A 147 -12.19 -7.49 -6.22
N GLN A 148 -12.01 -8.54 -5.42
CA GLN A 148 -10.71 -8.96 -4.91
C GLN A 148 -10.58 -10.47 -4.94
N LEU A 149 -9.35 -10.98 -5.10
CA LEU A 149 -9.03 -12.38 -4.91
C LEU A 149 -8.65 -12.62 -3.45
N GLY A 150 -9.40 -13.46 -2.76
CA GLY A 150 -9.19 -13.78 -1.35
C GLY A 150 -7.84 -14.41 -1.07
N ALA A 151 -7.42 -14.37 0.20
CA ALA A 151 -6.21 -15.03 0.67
C ALA A 151 -6.28 -16.54 0.39
N GLY A 152 -5.24 -17.10 -0.22
CA GLY A 152 -5.15 -18.51 -0.58
C GLY A 152 -6.09 -18.97 -1.70
N GLN A 153 -6.90 -18.08 -2.27
CA GLN A 153 -7.80 -18.43 -3.38
C GLN A 153 -7.05 -18.56 -4.70
N THR A 154 -7.55 -19.46 -5.54
CA THR A 154 -7.07 -19.69 -6.90
C THR A 154 -8.06 -19.10 -7.90
N ALA A 155 -7.55 -18.53 -8.96
CA ALA A 155 -8.31 -18.03 -10.09
C ALA A 155 -7.85 -18.71 -11.39
N SER A 156 -8.81 -19.04 -12.24
CA SER A 156 -8.53 -19.51 -13.60
C SER A 156 -8.60 -18.35 -14.59
N VAL A 157 -7.69 -18.36 -15.55
CA VAL A 157 -7.60 -17.35 -16.60
C VAL A 157 -7.73 -18.00 -17.96
N ARG A 158 -8.37 -17.33 -18.90
CA ARG A 158 -8.48 -17.75 -20.29
C ARG A 158 -8.51 -16.54 -21.20
N PHE A 159 -7.57 -16.49 -22.13
CA PHE A 159 -7.48 -15.41 -23.12
C PHE A 159 -6.80 -15.88 -24.39
N HIS A 160 -6.84 -15.03 -25.41
CA HIS A 160 -6.22 -15.29 -26.72
C HIS A 160 -5.15 -14.25 -27.00
N VAL A 161 -4.03 -14.71 -27.56
CA VAL A 161 -2.89 -13.86 -27.94
C VAL A 161 -2.53 -14.17 -29.39
N ARG A 162 -2.19 -13.14 -30.17
CA ARG A 162 -1.66 -13.34 -31.51
C ARG A 162 -0.27 -13.99 -31.44
N GLU A 163 -0.09 -15.01 -32.23
CA GLU A 163 1.22 -15.66 -32.41
C GLU A 163 2.18 -14.68 -33.08
N PRO A 164 3.42 -14.51 -32.57
CA PRO A 164 4.43 -13.70 -33.23
C PRO A 164 4.90 -14.39 -34.54
N GLU A 165 5.43 -13.60 -35.47
CA GLU A 165 5.94 -14.13 -36.78
C GLU A 165 7.04 -15.17 -36.60
N ARG A 166 7.86 -15.05 -35.54
CA ARG A 166 8.83 -16.05 -35.12
C ARG A 166 8.20 -17.00 -34.14
N ALA A 167 8.43 -18.30 -34.30
CA ALA A 167 7.89 -19.30 -33.38
C ALA A 167 8.37 -19.06 -31.95
N ALA A 168 7.42 -18.79 -31.06
CA ALA A 168 7.68 -18.72 -29.64
C ALA A 168 7.75 -20.14 -29.07
N VAL A 169 8.81 -20.45 -28.34
CA VAL A 169 9.03 -21.77 -27.72
C VAL A 169 8.94 -21.76 -26.22
N ALA A 170 9.00 -20.58 -25.61
CA ALA A 170 8.87 -20.40 -24.15
C ALA A 170 7.90 -19.27 -23.81
N PHE A 171 7.16 -19.49 -22.74
CA PHE A 171 6.15 -18.56 -22.22
C PHE A 171 6.46 -18.25 -20.76
N ASP A 172 6.52 -16.97 -20.43
CA ASP A 172 6.77 -16.49 -19.07
C ASP A 172 5.64 -15.59 -18.60
N PHE A 173 5.23 -15.77 -17.36
CA PHE A 173 4.14 -15.03 -16.76
C PHE A 173 4.65 -14.24 -15.55
N ALA A 174 4.38 -12.96 -15.55
CA ALA A 174 4.67 -12.08 -14.43
C ALA A 174 3.38 -11.36 -13.98
N PHE A 175 3.33 -11.02 -12.70
CA PHE A 175 2.23 -10.27 -12.13
C PHE A 175 2.69 -8.86 -11.78
N GLN A 176 1.88 -7.87 -12.12
CA GLN A 176 2.10 -6.48 -11.76
C GLN A 176 0.88 -5.93 -11.01
N SER A 177 1.11 -4.97 -10.13
CA SER A 177 0.01 -4.28 -9.46
C SER A 177 -0.82 -3.53 -10.49
N ALA A 178 -2.14 -3.49 -10.30
CA ALA A 178 -3.09 -2.83 -11.19
C ALA A 178 -2.97 -1.29 -11.24
N THR A 179 -1.92 -0.71 -10.68
CA THR A 179 -1.62 0.70 -10.89
C THR A 179 -1.29 0.88 -12.36
N PRO A 180 -1.95 1.79 -13.11
CA PRO A 180 -1.64 2.01 -14.50
C PRO A 180 -0.21 2.57 -14.60
N VAL A 181 0.76 1.70 -14.77
CA VAL A 181 2.05 2.12 -15.29
C VAL A 181 1.74 2.46 -16.74
N ALA A 182 1.90 3.74 -17.09
CA ALA A 182 1.89 4.13 -18.49
C ALA A 182 2.93 3.26 -19.19
N PHE A 183 2.46 2.28 -19.94
CA PHE A 183 3.32 1.40 -20.74
C PHE A 183 3.95 2.29 -21.81
N SER A 184 5.21 2.65 -21.61
CA SER A 184 5.99 3.25 -22.68
C SER A 184 6.21 2.12 -23.69
N ASP A 185 5.52 2.20 -24.83
CA ASP A 185 5.81 1.39 -25.99
C ASP A 185 7.31 1.51 -26.30
N PRO A 186 8.10 0.41 -26.29
CA PRO A 186 9.52 0.47 -26.63
C PRO A 186 9.79 1.07 -28.02
N ALA A 187 8.74 1.24 -28.85
CA ALA A 187 8.82 1.87 -30.17
C ALA A 187 8.53 3.38 -30.18
N GLY A 188 8.27 4.04 -29.03
CA GLY A 188 8.24 5.51 -28.90
C GLY A 188 7.19 6.23 -29.75
N ARG A 189 6.06 5.62 -30.11
CA ARG A 189 4.99 6.30 -30.86
C ARG A 189 3.89 6.81 -29.95
N PRO A 190 3.70 8.14 -29.84
CA PRO A 190 2.52 8.69 -29.20
C PRO A 190 1.29 8.42 -30.08
N ARG A 191 0.19 8.01 -29.44
CA ARG A 191 -1.17 8.07 -30.03
C ARG A 191 -1.86 9.33 -29.61
#